data_bdfe9eb79ce208e0bd2462708819a5f0
#
_entry.id   bdfe9eb79ce208e0bd2462708819a5f0
#
_cell.length_a   1.000
_cell.length_b   1.000
_cell.length_c   1.000
_cell.angle_alpha   90.00
_cell.angle_beta   90.00
_cell.angle_gamma   90.00
#
_symmetry.space_group_name_H-M   'P 1'
#
loop_
_entity.id
_entity.type
_entity.pdbx_description
1 polymer ?
#
loop_
_entity_poly.entity_id
_entity_poly.type
_entity_poly.pdbx_seq_one_letter_code
_entity_poly.pdbx_strand_id
1 'polypeptide(L)'
;MKLLSVKLIHQEDTKMRKFLSLFLAGCLIFLLPATIWASAETTYESEQGQAMIKAPSSSVFGSGDSTDSADDADSSDSDSSEGDEDTVSSGIDWLAANTASRATSDNSGFTVCIDPGHQGSWVDMSAQEPMAPGSSQTKNKATTGTTGNYSKVPEYEVNLQVSLILEKELTSRGYKVVMTREDNDKAISNKERAEFATSEGADITVRIHANSDNSASAAGALTMAPTSANQYLDTDLIEKSNTLAECVINSYCSATGLANKGVISADNMTGTNWSTVPVAILEMGFMSNQFDDLYIT
;
A
#
# COMPACT_ATOMS: atom_id res chain seq x y z
N MET A 1 9.98 -17.88 36.23
CA MET A 1 10.54 -17.11 35.10
C MET A 1 9.97 -17.49 33.74
N LYS A 2 9.82 -18.77 33.36
CA LYS A 2 9.27 -19.16 32.04
C LYS A 2 7.82 -18.70 31.74
N LEU A 3 6.94 -18.63 32.74
CA LEU A 3 5.54 -18.20 32.54
C LEU A 3 5.37 -16.69 32.30
N LEU A 4 6.28 -15.85 32.82
CA LEU A 4 6.25 -14.40 32.56
C LEU A 4 6.73 -14.10 31.13
N SER A 5 7.74 -14.82 30.65
CA SER A 5 8.27 -14.66 29.28
C SER A 5 7.21 -14.96 28.21
N VAL A 6 6.47 -16.07 28.40
CA VAL A 6 5.41 -16.48 27.43
C VAL A 6 4.23 -15.48 27.43
N LYS A 7 3.89 -14.89 28.58
CA LYS A 7 2.84 -13.85 28.64
C LYS A 7 3.27 -12.54 27.97
N LEU A 8 4.53 -12.13 28.09
CA LEU A 8 5.04 -10.92 27.41
C LEU A 8 5.02 -11.09 25.89
N ILE A 9 5.52 -12.22 25.41
CA ILE A 9 5.52 -12.53 23.96
C ILE A 9 4.10 -12.56 23.40
N HIS A 10 3.15 -13.15 24.11
CA HIS A 10 1.75 -13.20 23.69
C HIS A 10 1.05 -11.82 23.74
N GLN A 11 1.49 -10.93 24.61
CA GLN A 11 0.94 -9.59 24.75
C GLN A 11 1.45 -8.65 23.65
N GLU A 12 2.72 -8.78 23.24
CA GLU A 12 3.29 -8.05 22.11
C GLU A 12 2.69 -8.53 20.77
N ASP A 13 2.52 -9.84 20.59
CA ASP A 13 1.85 -10.43 19.44
C ASP A 13 0.39 -9.95 19.31
N THR A 14 -0.30 -9.81 20.45
CA THR A 14 -1.68 -9.29 20.48
C THR A 14 -1.73 -7.77 20.17
N LYS A 15 -0.74 -7.01 20.62
CA LYS A 15 -0.61 -5.57 20.28
C LYS A 15 -0.31 -5.41 18.80
N MET A 16 0.63 -6.17 18.24
CA MET A 16 0.97 -6.14 16.83
C MET A 16 -0.23 -6.52 15.95
N ARG A 17 -0.96 -7.60 16.28
CA ARG A 17 -2.18 -7.99 15.55
C ARG A 17 -3.29 -6.94 15.63
N LYS A 18 -3.49 -6.30 16.79
CA LYS A 18 -4.44 -5.19 16.94
C LYS A 18 -4.02 -3.96 16.16
N PHE A 19 -2.72 -3.62 16.18
CA PHE A 19 -2.14 -2.56 15.38
C PHE A 19 -2.39 -2.80 13.90
N LEU A 20 -2.05 -3.99 13.40
CA LEU A 20 -2.21 -4.32 12.00
C LEU A 20 -3.67 -4.30 11.55
N SER A 21 -4.59 -4.82 12.34
CA SER A 21 -6.01 -4.76 11.98
C SER A 21 -6.58 -3.34 11.97
N LEU A 22 -6.05 -2.45 12.82
CA LEU A 22 -6.42 -1.02 12.87
C LEU A 22 -5.70 -0.20 11.79
N PHE A 23 -4.41 -0.46 11.55
CA PHE A 23 -3.61 0.14 10.49
C PHE A 23 -4.26 -0.05 9.13
N LEU A 24 -4.75 -1.23 8.88
CA LEU A 24 -5.29 -1.65 7.60
C LEU A 24 -6.73 -1.21 7.37
N ALA A 25 -7.52 -1.08 8.42
CA ALA A 25 -8.84 -0.46 8.31
C ALA A 25 -8.76 1.04 7.98
N GLY A 26 -7.61 1.69 8.14
CA GLY A 26 -7.42 3.12 7.92
C GLY A 26 -6.62 3.51 6.69
N CYS A 27 -5.62 2.73 6.30
CA CYS A 27 -4.92 2.93 5.02
C CYS A 27 -5.85 2.83 3.82
N LEU A 28 -6.98 2.17 4.00
CA LEU A 28 -7.97 1.83 3.00
C LEU A 28 -8.79 2.99 2.44
N ILE A 29 -8.95 4.07 3.19
CA ILE A 29 -9.82 5.19 2.77
C ILE A 29 -9.04 6.20 1.91
N PHE A 30 -7.71 6.23 1.96
CA PHE A 30 -6.88 7.25 1.33
C PHE A 30 -6.00 6.77 0.18
N LEU A 31 -6.00 5.47 -0.14
CA LEU A 31 -5.36 4.95 -1.35
C LEU A 31 -6.29 4.96 -2.57
N LEU A 32 -7.47 5.57 -2.45
CA LEU A 32 -8.32 5.85 -3.61
C LEU A 32 -7.65 6.93 -4.47
N PRO A 33 -7.56 6.73 -5.80
CA PRO A 33 -6.93 7.69 -6.68
C PRO A 33 -7.56 9.09 -6.54
N ALA A 34 -6.73 10.12 -6.63
CA ALA A 34 -7.13 11.53 -6.52
C ALA A 34 -8.27 11.94 -7.48
N THR A 35 -8.57 11.13 -8.49
CA THR A 35 -9.68 11.30 -9.42
C THR A 35 -11.07 11.25 -8.77
N ILE A 36 -11.21 10.65 -7.58
CA ILE A 36 -12.49 10.64 -6.84
C ILE A 36 -12.68 11.94 -6.04
N TRP A 37 -11.59 12.67 -5.75
CA TRP A 37 -11.65 13.96 -5.05
C TRP A 37 -11.93 15.15 -5.97
N ALA A 38 -11.63 15.06 -7.27
CA ALA A 38 -11.85 16.12 -8.24
C ALA A 38 -13.32 16.25 -8.72
N SER A 39 -14.18 15.30 -8.40
CA SER A 39 -15.60 15.34 -8.83
C SER A 39 -16.53 16.11 -7.88
N ALA A 40 -16.01 16.68 -6.80
CA ALA A 40 -16.82 17.49 -5.86
C ALA A 40 -16.81 19.01 -6.16
N GLU A 41 -15.97 19.50 -7.06
CA GLU A 41 -15.87 20.95 -7.35
C GLU A 41 -15.66 21.30 -8.84
N THR A 42 -16.33 20.66 -9.77
CA THR A 42 -16.55 21.28 -11.09
C THR A 42 -17.74 20.65 -11.78
N THR A 43 -18.87 21.31 -11.75
CA THR A 43 -19.90 21.17 -12.77
C THR A 43 -19.30 21.55 -14.12
N TYR A 44 -18.91 20.57 -14.91
CA TYR A 44 -18.64 20.76 -16.32
C TYR A 44 -19.61 19.90 -17.10
N GLU A 45 -20.60 20.57 -17.70
CA GLU A 45 -21.44 19.95 -18.72
C GLU A 45 -20.57 19.49 -19.89
N SER A 46 -20.51 18.21 -20.15
CA SER A 46 -20.29 17.68 -21.48
C SER A 46 -21.13 16.42 -21.65
N GLU A 47 -22.17 16.56 -22.45
CA GLU A 47 -22.86 15.42 -23.05
C GLU A 47 -21.85 14.55 -23.80
N GLN A 48 -21.77 13.32 -23.44
CA GLN A 48 -21.72 12.08 -24.21
C GLN A 48 -20.97 10.97 -23.47
N GLY A 49 -21.64 9.82 -23.37
CA GLY A 49 -20.98 8.53 -23.23
C GLY A 49 -21.02 7.89 -21.83
N GLN A 50 -22.12 7.27 -21.49
CA GLN A 50 -22.18 6.24 -20.47
C GLN A 50 -21.28 5.06 -20.88
N ALA A 51 -20.22 4.80 -20.12
CA ALA A 51 -19.56 3.51 -20.13
C ALA A 51 -19.69 2.89 -18.73
N MET A 52 -20.62 1.96 -18.59
CA MET A 52 -20.68 1.08 -17.43
C MET A 52 -19.43 0.19 -17.42
N ILE A 53 -18.59 0.33 -16.41
CA ILE A 53 -17.55 -0.66 -16.14
C ILE A 53 -18.19 -1.80 -15.34
N LYS A 54 -18.53 -2.88 -16.03
CA LYS A 54 -18.97 -4.14 -15.44
C LYS A 54 -17.74 -5.05 -15.37
N ALA A 55 -17.42 -5.53 -14.18
CA ALA A 55 -16.36 -6.51 -13.97
C ALA A 55 -16.61 -7.80 -14.81
N PRO A 56 -15.59 -8.42 -15.40
CA PRO A 56 -15.78 -9.66 -16.15
C PRO A 56 -15.91 -10.85 -15.22
N SER A 57 -17.08 -11.50 -15.25
CA SER A 57 -17.25 -12.87 -14.75
C SER A 57 -16.80 -13.84 -15.84
N SER A 58 -15.98 -14.81 -15.48
CA SER A 58 -15.56 -15.92 -16.33
C SER A 58 -16.73 -16.87 -16.59
N SER A 59 -17.01 -17.22 -17.85
CA SER A 59 -17.35 -18.58 -18.29
C SER A 59 -17.61 -18.67 -19.81
N VAL A 60 -16.76 -19.48 -20.46
CA VAL A 60 -17.05 -20.60 -21.36
C VAL A 60 -17.87 -20.40 -22.64
N PHE A 61 -17.21 -20.71 -23.75
CA PHE A 61 -17.59 -21.14 -25.09
C PHE A 61 -19.05 -21.61 -25.35
N GLY A 62 -19.59 -21.14 -26.47
CA GLY A 62 -20.73 -21.78 -27.15
C GLY A 62 -21.12 -21.03 -28.43
N SER A 63 -20.83 -21.64 -29.56
CA SER A 63 -21.16 -21.22 -30.93
C SER A 63 -22.67 -21.31 -31.25
N GLY A 64 -23.16 -20.44 -32.15
CA GLY A 64 -24.45 -20.70 -32.84
C GLY A 64 -25.17 -19.44 -33.29
N ASP A 65 -25.05 -19.17 -34.49
CA ASP A 65 -25.81 -18.73 -35.68
C ASP A 65 -27.24 -18.16 -35.53
N SER A 66 -27.43 -17.07 -36.28
CA SER A 66 -28.55 -16.64 -37.14
C SER A 66 -29.88 -16.08 -36.58
N THR A 67 -30.19 -14.94 -37.21
CA THR A 67 -31.43 -14.45 -37.86
C THR A 67 -32.51 -13.72 -37.05
N ASP A 68 -32.69 -12.48 -37.49
CA ASP A 68 -33.89 -11.74 -37.94
C ASP A 68 -35.06 -11.33 -37.03
N SER A 69 -35.45 -10.10 -37.32
CA SER A 69 -36.79 -9.47 -37.44
C SER A 69 -37.30 -8.61 -36.26
N ALA A 70 -37.39 -7.36 -36.57
CA ALA A 70 -38.38 -6.30 -36.42
C ALA A 70 -39.68 -6.59 -35.62
N ASP A 71 -40.15 -5.63 -34.84
CA ASP A 71 -41.27 -4.74 -35.02
C ASP A 71 -41.77 -4.07 -33.73
N ASP A 72 -41.94 -2.77 -33.82
CA ASP A 72 -42.92 -1.80 -33.32
C ASP A 72 -43.68 -1.97 -31.97
N ALA A 73 -43.74 -0.86 -31.27
CA ALA A 73 -44.90 -0.06 -30.87
C ALA A 73 -44.84 0.51 -29.43
N ASP A 74 -44.71 1.81 -29.39
CA ASP A 74 -45.52 2.85 -28.72
C ASP A 74 -46.29 2.49 -27.43
N SER A 75 -45.99 3.24 -26.35
CA SER A 75 -46.99 4.03 -25.63
C SER A 75 -46.38 4.79 -24.43
N SER A 76 -46.73 6.07 -24.38
CA SER A 76 -46.62 7.04 -23.32
C SER A 76 -47.15 6.57 -21.95
N ASP A 77 -46.47 6.91 -20.87
CA ASP A 77 -47.15 7.58 -19.75
C ASP A 77 -46.14 8.36 -18.85
N SER A 78 -46.57 9.57 -18.54
CA SER A 78 -45.99 10.51 -17.62
C SER A 78 -46.31 10.10 -16.17
N ASP A 79 -45.32 10.01 -15.30
CA ASP A 79 -45.60 10.26 -13.89
C ASP A 79 -44.39 10.95 -13.20
N SER A 80 -44.72 12.04 -12.52
CA SER A 80 -43.84 12.89 -11.73
C SER A 80 -43.72 12.27 -10.34
N SER A 81 -42.49 12.02 -9.88
CA SER A 81 -42.25 11.81 -8.47
C SER A 81 -41.01 12.57 -8.01
N GLU A 82 -41.26 13.34 -6.96
CA GLU A 82 -40.36 14.22 -6.24
C GLU A 82 -39.10 13.46 -5.78
N GLY A 83 -37.92 14.10 -5.99
CA GLY A 83 -36.63 13.53 -5.59
C GLY A 83 -36.42 13.65 -4.09
N ASP A 84 -36.16 12.53 -3.45
CA ASP A 84 -35.74 12.44 -2.06
C ASP A 84 -34.36 13.09 -1.85
N GLU A 85 -34.31 14.20 -1.12
CA GLU A 85 -33.09 14.87 -0.62
C GLU A 85 -32.41 14.10 0.56
N ASP A 86 -32.90 12.95 0.98
CA ASP A 86 -32.46 12.25 2.19
C ASP A 86 -31.24 11.31 2.04
N THR A 87 -30.75 11.07 0.82
CA THR A 87 -29.66 10.08 0.62
C THR A 87 -28.24 10.64 0.78
N VAL A 88 -28.05 11.95 0.77
CA VAL A 88 -26.72 12.57 0.90
C VAL A 88 -26.32 12.73 2.39
N SER A 89 -27.30 12.92 3.29
CA SER A 89 -27.06 13.06 4.73
C SER A 89 -26.54 11.77 5.38
N SER A 90 -27.02 10.60 4.95
CA SER A 90 -26.64 9.30 5.54
C SER A 90 -25.19 8.90 5.31
N GLY A 91 -24.59 9.32 4.21
CA GLY A 91 -23.17 9.05 3.90
C GLY A 91 -22.20 9.85 4.76
N ILE A 92 -22.56 11.10 5.06
CA ILE A 92 -21.73 11.99 5.90
C ILE A 92 -21.82 11.59 7.38
N ASP A 93 -22.99 11.18 7.85
CA ASP A 93 -23.18 10.71 9.21
C ASP A 93 -22.48 9.38 9.49
N TRP A 94 -22.43 8.48 8.49
CA TRP A 94 -21.67 7.23 8.59
C TRP A 94 -20.14 7.50 8.65
N LEU A 95 -19.64 8.46 7.86
CA LEU A 95 -18.23 8.85 7.86
C LEU A 95 -17.84 9.50 9.20
N ALA A 96 -18.68 10.39 9.72
CA ALA A 96 -18.46 11.05 11.01
C ALA A 96 -18.51 10.04 12.18
N ALA A 97 -19.45 9.10 12.17
CA ALA A 97 -19.57 8.06 13.19
C ALA A 97 -18.38 7.09 13.18
N ASN A 98 -17.86 6.72 12.00
CA ASN A 98 -16.67 5.88 11.89
C ASN A 98 -15.37 6.63 12.27
N THR A 99 -15.29 7.93 12.02
CA THR A 99 -14.15 8.75 12.46
C THR A 99 -14.15 8.95 13.99
N ALA A 100 -15.31 9.18 14.59
CA ALA A 100 -15.44 9.34 16.05
C ALA A 100 -15.19 8.03 16.83
N SER A 101 -15.57 6.87 16.28
CA SER A 101 -15.32 5.55 16.90
C SER A 101 -13.85 5.11 16.87
N ARG A 102 -13.00 5.77 16.07
CA ARG A 102 -11.57 5.46 15.91
C ARG A 102 -10.65 6.16 16.92
N ALA A 103 -11.16 7.12 17.67
CA ALA A 103 -10.33 8.05 18.47
C ALA A 103 -9.99 7.56 19.88
N THR A 104 -10.12 6.28 20.24
CA THR A 104 -10.00 5.84 21.65
C THR A 104 -8.94 4.81 21.96
N SER A 105 -8.02 4.44 21.06
CA SER A 105 -6.86 3.62 21.44
C SER A 105 -5.65 4.53 21.67
N ASP A 106 -5.09 4.49 22.87
CA ASP A 106 -3.77 5.08 23.15
C ASP A 106 -2.72 4.19 22.46
N ASN A 107 -2.31 4.61 21.26
CA ASN A 107 -1.27 3.96 20.49
C ASN A 107 0.09 4.67 20.62
N SER A 108 0.20 5.67 21.50
CA SER A 108 1.39 6.52 21.63
C SER A 108 2.65 5.76 22.05
N GLY A 109 2.47 4.57 22.64
CA GLY A 109 3.57 3.66 22.97
C GLY A 109 4.06 2.77 21.84
N PHE A 110 3.55 2.97 20.59
CA PHE A 110 3.97 2.19 19.43
C PHE A 110 4.49 3.10 18.31
N THR A 111 5.72 2.87 17.88
CA THR A 111 6.41 3.67 16.87
C THR A 111 6.46 2.94 15.52
N VAL A 112 5.96 3.56 14.48
CA VAL A 112 6.01 3.06 13.11
C VAL A 112 7.04 3.85 12.32
N CYS A 113 8.01 3.15 11.72
CA CYS A 113 8.87 3.73 10.72
C CYS A 113 8.26 3.53 9.33
N ILE A 114 7.99 4.62 8.62
CA ILE A 114 7.64 4.61 7.21
C ILE A 114 8.90 4.91 6.40
N ASP A 115 9.23 4.04 5.46
CA ASP A 115 10.37 4.21 4.57
C ASP A 115 9.90 4.38 3.12
N PRO A 116 9.72 5.63 2.63
CA PRO A 116 9.45 5.88 1.22
C PRO A 116 10.64 5.43 0.37
N GLY A 117 10.48 4.37 -0.42
CA GLY A 117 11.55 3.80 -1.26
C GLY A 117 12.13 4.81 -2.23
N HIS A 118 13.43 4.65 -2.55
CA HIS A 118 14.15 5.49 -3.49
C HIS A 118 14.29 6.96 -3.09
N GLN A 119 14.73 7.80 -3.99
CA GLN A 119 14.87 9.26 -3.91
C GLN A 119 14.99 9.83 -5.32
N GLY A 120 15.03 11.16 -5.45
CA GLY A 120 15.14 11.84 -6.74
C GLY A 120 16.33 11.37 -7.57
N SER A 121 16.15 11.26 -8.88
CA SER A 121 17.17 10.75 -9.80
C SER A 121 18.43 11.61 -9.88
N TRP A 122 18.39 12.81 -9.36
CA TRP A 122 19.55 13.73 -9.25
C TRP A 122 20.42 13.47 -8.02
N VAL A 123 19.98 12.61 -7.09
CA VAL A 123 20.72 12.23 -5.90
C VAL A 123 21.59 11.03 -6.21
N ASP A 124 22.91 11.21 -6.27
CA ASP A 124 23.84 10.12 -6.57
C ASP A 124 23.98 9.16 -5.37
N MET A 125 23.47 7.95 -5.55
CA MET A 125 23.52 6.85 -4.58
C MET A 125 24.24 5.62 -5.17
N SER A 126 25.11 5.80 -6.18
CA SER A 126 25.83 4.72 -6.86
C SER A 126 26.96 4.12 -6.04
N ALA A 127 27.42 4.80 -4.99
CA ALA A 127 28.44 4.26 -4.09
C ALA A 127 27.97 2.94 -3.46
N GLN A 128 28.93 2.05 -3.20
CA GLN A 128 28.65 0.70 -2.70
C GLN A 128 28.54 0.66 -1.19
N GLU A 129 27.64 -0.18 -0.70
CA GLU A 129 27.52 -0.53 0.72
C GLU A 129 27.39 -2.04 0.91
N PRO A 130 27.78 -2.62 2.05
CA PRO A 130 27.61 -4.04 2.33
C PRO A 130 26.11 -4.42 2.33
N MET A 131 25.76 -5.52 1.65
CA MET A 131 24.39 -6.01 1.56
C MET A 131 23.80 -6.40 2.93
N ALA A 132 24.64 -6.79 3.89
CA ALA A 132 24.26 -7.21 5.23
C ALA A 132 25.45 -7.04 6.20
N PRO A 133 25.22 -7.08 7.51
CA PRO A 133 26.29 -7.12 8.52
C PRO A 133 27.27 -8.28 8.26
N GLY A 134 28.56 -7.97 8.11
CA GLY A 134 29.61 -8.95 7.85
C GLY A 134 29.64 -9.51 6.42
N SER A 135 28.78 -9.09 5.53
CA SER A 135 28.76 -9.53 4.13
C SER A 135 29.91 -8.87 3.34
N SER A 136 30.61 -9.67 2.52
CA SER A 136 31.53 -9.19 1.50
C SER A 136 30.84 -8.77 0.20
N GLN A 137 29.56 -9.13 0.03
CA GLN A 137 28.77 -8.67 -1.11
C GLN A 137 28.34 -7.23 -0.89
N THR A 138 28.42 -6.42 -1.93
CA THR A 138 28.02 -5.02 -1.90
C THR A 138 26.93 -4.75 -2.94
N LYS A 139 26.16 -3.70 -2.69
CA LYS A 139 25.17 -3.14 -3.60
C LYS A 139 25.28 -1.63 -3.62
N ASN A 140 24.72 -0.98 -4.64
CA ASN A 140 24.53 0.46 -4.61
C ASN A 140 23.76 0.87 -3.35
N LYS A 141 24.14 1.99 -2.75
CA LYS A 141 23.48 2.55 -1.56
C LYS A 141 21.98 2.67 -1.74
N ALA A 142 21.53 3.10 -2.92
CA ALA A 142 20.14 3.06 -3.34
C ALA A 142 20.04 3.15 -4.87
N THR A 143 18.85 2.98 -5.41
CA THR A 143 18.51 3.21 -6.80
C THR A 143 17.41 4.26 -6.91
N THR A 144 17.14 4.75 -8.11
CA THR A 144 16.06 5.74 -8.35
C THR A 144 14.69 5.10 -8.50
N GLY A 145 14.63 3.75 -8.51
CA GLY A 145 13.40 3.02 -8.78
C GLY A 145 13.03 3.01 -10.26
N THR A 146 11.78 2.72 -10.53
CA THR A 146 11.18 2.69 -11.86
C THR A 146 10.41 3.98 -12.18
N THR A 147 9.78 4.02 -13.34
CA THR A 147 8.88 5.10 -13.77
C THR A 147 7.67 4.46 -14.42
N GLY A 148 6.49 4.97 -14.11
CA GLY A 148 5.24 4.49 -14.68
C GLY A 148 5.25 4.52 -16.21
N ASN A 149 4.87 3.41 -16.83
CA ASN A 149 4.86 3.31 -18.29
C ASN A 149 3.78 4.18 -18.93
N TYR A 150 2.70 4.45 -18.20
CA TYR A 150 1.52 5.19 -18.68
C TYR A 150 1.39 6.55 -17.98
N SER A 151 1.50 6.59 -16.66
CA SER A 151 1.44 7.82 -15.86
C SER A 151 2.65 8.74 -16.10
N LYS A 152 3.82 8.17 -16.42
CA LYS A 152 5.12 8.85 -16.49
C LYS A 152 5.60 9.41 -15.13
N VAL A 153 4.95 9.03 -14.05
CA VAL A 153 5.35 9.41 -12.70
C VAL A 153 6.49 8.52 -12.23
N PRO A 154 7.58 9.07 -11.66
CA PRO A 154 8.65 8.27 -11.07
C PRO A 154 8.18 7.56 -9.79
N GLU A 155 8.67 6.34 -9.54
CA GLU A 155 8.33 5.55 -8.36
C GLU A 155 8.65 6.28 -7.05
N TYR A 156 9.80 6.95 -6.94
CA TYR A 156 10.18 7.68 -5.73
C TYR A 156 9.18 8.78 -5.36
N GLU A 157 8.50 9.37 -6.35
CA GLU A 157 7.46 10.38 -6.14
C GLU A 157 6.19 9.75 -5.57
N VAL A 158 5.71 8.66 -6.18
CA VAL A 158 4.54 7.92 -5.70
C VAL A 158 4.77 7.42 -4.27
N ASN A 159 5.93 6.81 -4.02
CA ASN A 159 6.30 6.29 -2.70
C ASN A 159 6.27 7.37 -1.63
N LEU A 160 6.78 8.58 -1.95
CA LEU A 160 6.77 9.71 -1.00
C LEU A 160 5.35 10.20 -0.73
N GLN A 161 4.55 10.41 -1.78
CA GLN A 161 3.18 10.92 -1.64
C GLN A 161 2.30 9.98 -0.81
N VAL A 162 2.34 8.68 -1.10
CA VAL A 162 1.61 7.67 -0.32
C VAL A 162 2.09 7.64 1.13
N SER A 163 3.39 7.71 1.35
CA SER A 163 3.97 7.69 2.70
C SER A 163 3.59 8.91 3.54
N LEU A 164 3.53 10.11 2.95
CA LEU A 164 3.10 11.33 3.64
C LEU A 164 1.61 11.29 4.02
N ILE A 165 0.76 10.64 3.21
CA ILE A 165 -0.64 10.40 3.54
C ILE A 165 -0.74 9.39 4.69
N LEU A 166 0.02 8.30 4.61
CA LEU A 166 0.07 7.25 5.61
C LEU A 166 0.55 7.78 6.97
N GLU A 167 1.58 8.64 6.98
CA GLU A 167 2.08 9.31 8.18
C GLU A 167 0.97 10.10 8.89
N LYS A 168 0.24 10.93 8.15
CA LYS A 168 -0.87 11.73 8.68
C LYS A 168 -1.98 10.84 9.27
N GLU A 169 -2.33 9.77 8.57
CA GLU A 169 -3.36 8.85 9.00
C GLU A 169 -2.97 8.10 10.28
N LEU A 170 -1.74 7.59 10.37
CA LEU A 170 -1.25 6.90 11.56
C LEU A 170 -1.13 7.85 12.76
N THR A 171 -0.61 9.05 12.53
CA THR A 171 -0.51 10.10 13.57
C THR A 171 -1.89 10.48 14.09
N SER A 172 -2.89 10.62 13.21
CA SER A 172 -4.27 10.90 13.62
C SER A 172 -4.90 9.81 14.49
N ARG A 173 -4.34 8.58 14.41
CA ARG A 173 -4.73 7.42 15.23
C ARG A 173 -3.89 7.25 16.49
N GLY A 174 -3.04 8.22 16.80
CA GLY A 174 -2.23 8.25 18.01
C GLY A 174 -0.94 7.44 17.96
N TYR A 175 -0.52 6.93 16.79
CA TYR A 175 0.79 6.29 16.64
C TYR A 175 1.90 7.34 16.59
N LYS A 176 3.07 6.99 17.18
CA LYS A 176 4.29 7.72 16.87
C LYS A 176 4.79 7.27 15.49
N VAL A 177 4.97 8.22 14.58
CA VAL A 177 5.48 7.94 13.23
C VAL A 177 6.81 8.62 13.02
N VAL A 178 7.74 7.91 12.42
CA VAL A 178 9.04 8.44 11.95
C VAL A 178 9.21 8.07 10.48
N MET A 179 9.80 8.98 9.70
CA MET A 179 10.00 8.77 8.27
C MET A 179 11.47 8.84 7.91
N THR A 180 11.94 7.92 7.07
CA THR A 180 13.34 7.93 6.59
C THR A 180 13.63 9.13 5.70
N ARG A 181 12.64 9.63 4.97
CA ARG A 181 12.68 10.87 4.17
C ARG A 181 11.30 11.51 4.07
N GLU A 182 11.28 12.82 3.95
CA GLU A 182 10.07 13.64 3.76
C GLU A 182 10.14 14.48 2.47
N ASP A 183 11.23 14.34 1.74
CA ASP A 183 11.47 14.95 0.42
C ASP A 183 12.19 13.96 -0.51
N ASN A 184 12.42 14.38 -1.76
CA ASN A 184 13.12 13.58 -2.75
C ASN A 184 14.63 13.90 -2.85
N ASP A 185 15.15 14.86 -2.08
CA ASP A 185 16.54 15.33 -2.13
C ASP A 185 17.43 14.59 -1.13
N LYS A 186 16.83 13.91 -0.15
CA LYS A 186 17.57 13.26 0.93
C LYS A 186 18.40 12.08 0.42
N ALA A 187 19.72 12.21 0.52
CA ALA A 187 20.66 11.11 0.29
C ALA A 187 20.70 10.19 1.51
N ILE A 188 20.00 9.07 1.45
CA ILE A 188 19.95 8.05 2.51
C ILE A 188 20.01 6.66 1.89
N SER A 189 21.00 5.85 2.30
CA SER A 189 21.23 4.52 1.77
C SER A 189 20.24 3.48 2.33
N ASN A 190 20.14 2.32 1.68
CA ASN A 190 19.28 1.24 2.18
C ASN A 190 19.71 0.73 3.56
N LYS A 191 21.00 0.71 3.85
CA LYS A 191 21.53 0.42 5.18
C LYS A 191 21.13 1.51 6.17
N GLU A 192 21.37 2.78 5.85
CA GLU A 192 21.05 3.93 6.72
C GLU A 192 19.57 4.03 7.04
N ARG A 193 18.68 3.63 6.12
CA ARG A 193 17.21 3.54 6.34
C ARG A 193 16.87 2.53 7.45
N ALA A 194 17.51 1.37 7.42
CA ALA A 194 17.32 0.35 8.46
C ALA A 194 17.89 0.80 9.81
N GLU A 195 19.09 1.39 9.81
CA GLU A 195 19.74 1.95 11.01
C GLU A 195 18.93 3.11 11.60
N PHE A 196 18.31 3.95 10.77
CA PHE A 196 17.42 5.02 11.20
C PHE A 196 16.21 4.47 11.98
N ALA A 197 15.51 3.46 11.44
CA ALA A 197 14.38 2.84 12.14
C ALA A 197 14.78 2.33 13.53
N THR A 198 15.95 1.69 13.63
CA THR A 198 16.52 1.23 14.90
C THR A 198 16.80 2.39 15.86
N SER A 199 17.43 3.46 15.37
CA SER A 199 17.83 4.62 16.19
C SER A 199 16.63 5.41 16.73
N GLU A 200 15.52 5.43 15.98
CA GLU A 200 14.27 6.07 16.39
C GLU A 200 13.40 5.20 17.31
N GLY A 201 13.84 3.98 17.61
CA GLY A 201 13.11 3.03 18.43
C GLY A 201 11.81 2.58 17.80
N ALA A 202 11.80 2.36 16.49
CA ALA A 202 10.64 1.85 15.78
C ALA A 202 10.31 0.43 16.25
N ASP A 203 9.00 0.13 16.40
CA ASP A 203 8.51 -1.22 16.67
C ASP A 203 8.36 -2.03 15.37
N ILE A 204 8.11 -1.35 14.25
CA ILE A 204 8.05 -1.93 12.91
C ILE A 204 8.52 -0.93 11.85
N THR A 205 8.93 -1.47 10.69
CA THR A 205 9.21 -0.67 9.49
C THR A 205 8.36 -1.15 8.32
N VAL A 206 7.65 -0.23 7.68
CA VAL A 206 6.97 -0.48 6.40
C VAL A 206 7.64 0.33 5.31
N ARG A 207 8.21 -0.37 4.33
CA ARG A 207 8.87 0.24 3.17
C ARG A 207 7.88 0.30 2.02
N ILE A 208 7.66 1.48 1.49
CA ILE A 208 6.67 1.75 0.43
C ILE A 208 7.39 1.81 -0.91
N HIS A 209 6.97 0.94 -1.82
CA HIS A 209 7.52 0.76 -3.16
C HIS A 209 6.41 0.49 -4.19
N ALA A 210 6.76 0.58 -5.46
CA ALA A 210 5.95 0.13 -6.57
C ALA A 210 6.81 -0.70 -7.55
N ASN A 211 6.30 -1.84 -7.93
CA ASN A 211 7.03 -2.83 -8.72
C ASN A 211 7.07 -2.48 -10.21
N SER A 212 7.90 -3.17 -10.95
CA SER A 212 7.92 -3.16 -12.41
C SER A 212 8.36 -4.51 -12.94
N ASP A 213 7.82 -4.91 -14.10
CA ASP A 213 8.16 -6.14 -14.78
C ASP A 213 8.34 -5.89 -16.29
N ASN A 214 9.09 -6.76 -16.96
CA ASN A 214 9.23 -6.69 -18.42
C ASN A 214 7.93 -7.01 -19.16
N SER A 215 7.00 -7.71 -18.50
CA SER A 215 5.67 -8.00 -19.01
C SER A 215 4.66 -6.97 -18.51
N ALA A 216 4.03 -6.25 -19.43
CA ALA A 216 2.92 -5.35 -19.11
C ALA A 216 1.67 -6.07 -18.56
N SER A 217 1.62 -7.42 -18.61
CA SER A 217 0.54 -8.21 -18.02
C SER A 217 0.78 -8.56 -16.54
N ALA A 218 1.97 -8.32 -15.99
CA ALA A 218 2.22 -8.44 -14.57
C ALA A 218 1.42 -7.36 -13.84
N ALA A 219 0.55 -7.76 -12.90
CA ALA A 219 -0.37 -6.87 -12.20
C ALA A 219 -0.66 -7.36 -10.79
N GLY A 220 -1.12 -6.46 -9.92
CA GLY A 220 -1.46 -6.73 -8.53
C GLY A 220 -0.35 -6.28 -7.57
N ALA A 221 -0.62 -6.42 -6.28
CA ALA A 221 0.31 -6.02 -5.23
C ALA A 221 0.93 -7.22 -4.53
N LEU A 222 2.10 -7.04 -3.93
CA LEU A 222 2.80 -8.04 -3.14
C LEU A 222 3.53 -7.39 -1.98
N THR A 223 3.96 -8.21 -1.03
CA THR A 223 4.95 -7.79 -0.04
C THR A 223 6.20 -8.64 -0.15
N MET A 224 7.31 -8.08 0.36
CA MET A 224 8.56 -8.83 0.47
C MET A 224 8.98 -8.88 1.94
N ALA A 225 9.40 -10.06 2.39
CA ALA A 225 9.90 -10.32 3.74
C ALA A 225 11.07 -11.32 3.72
N PRO A 226 11.90 -11.39 4.77
CA PRO A 226 12.98 -12.37 4.86
C PRO A 226 12.42 -13.79 4.96
N THR A 227 13.11 -14.75 4.35
CA THR A 227 12.76 -16.16 4.48
C THR A 227 13.52 -16.83 5.64
N SER A 228 13.12 -18.05 6.00
CA SER A 228 13.85 -18.85 6.99
C SER A 228 15.29 -19.22 6.57
N ALA A 229 15.64 -18.99 5.30
CA ALA A 229 16.99 -19.18 4.78
C ALA A 229 17.88 -17.92 4.94
N ASN A 230 17.31 -16.79 5.39
CA ASN A 230 18.10 -15.61 5.65
C ASN A 230 19.07 -15.82 6.80
N GLN A 231 20.38 -15.70 6.51
CA GLN A 231 21.45 -15.97 7.45
C GLN A 231 21.88 -14.75 8.28
N TYR A 232 21.30 -13.59 8.05
CA TYR A 232 21.68 -12.32 8.65
C TYR A 232 20.74 -11.90 9.80
N LEU A 233 19.55 -12.49 9.85
CA LEU A 233 18.51 -12.15 10.81
C LEU A 233 18.22 -13.35 11.73
N ASP A 234 17.80 -13.08 12.95
CA ASP A 234 17.34 -14.14 13.83
C ASP A 234 15.91 -14.63 13.47
N THR A 235 15.55 -15.81 13.98
CA THR A 235 14.27 -16.45 13.64
C THR A 235 13.07 -15.63 14.11
N ASP A 236 13.14 -14.99 15.29
CA ASP A 236 12.04 -14.19 15.84
C ASP A 236 11.77 -12.96 14.96
N LEU A 237 12.82 -12.29 14.51
CA LEU A 237 12.71 -11.16 13.60
C LEU A 237 12.15 -11.56 12.23
N ILE A 238 12.57 -12.72 11.72
CA ILE A 238 12.04 -13.28 10.47
C ILE A 238 10.53 -13.57 10.60
N GLU A 239 10.10 -14.23 11.67
CA GLU A 239 8.69 -14.59 11.91
C GLU A 239 7.82 -13.32 12.04
N LYS A 240 8.28 -12.32 12.80
CA LYS A 240 7.58 -11.04 12.96
C LYS A 240 7.49 -10.25 11.65
N SER A 241 8.55 -10.25 10.85
CA SER A 241 8.56 -9.59 9.53
C SER A 241 7.58 -10.26 8.56
N ASN A 242 7.50 -11.58 8.56
CA ASN A 242 6.53 -12.30 7.72
C ASN A 242 5.09 -12.04 8.17
N THR A 243 4.83 -12.04 9.49
CA THR A 243 3.52 -11.67 10.04
C THR A 243 3.12 -10.25 9.62
N LEU A 244 4.06 -9.29 9.71
CA LEU A 244 3.84 -7.92 9.23
C LEU A 244 3.50 -7.89 7.74
N ALA A 245 4.30 -8.58 6.91
CA ALA A 245 4.12 -8.62 5.47
C ALA A 245 2.77 -9.22 5.06
N GLU A 246 2.36 -10.35 5.65
CA GLU A 246 1.06 -10.98 5.40
C GLU A 246 -0.10 -10.06 5.77
N CYS A 247 -0.02 -9.41 6.92
CA CYS A 247 -1.05 -8.49 7.34
C CYS A 247 -1.14 -7.28 6.40
N VAL A 248 -0.01 -6.69 6.02
CA VAL A 248 0.04 -5.55 5.09
C VAL A 248 -0.60 -5.93 3.75
N ILE A 249 -0.16 -7.02 3.11
CA ILE A 249 -0.66 -7.36 1.77
C ILE A 249 -2.13 -7.75 1.77
N ASN A 250 -2.57 -8.55 2.74
CA ASN A 250 -3.96 -9.00 2.80
C ASN A 250 -4.92 -7.82 2.92
N SER A 251 -4.55 -6.85 3.71
CA SER A 251 -5.41 -5.69 3.93
C SER A 251 -5.30 -4.66 2.83
N TYR A 252 -4.09 -4.43 2.29
CA TYR A 252 -3.92 -3.58 1.12
C TYR A 252 -4.78 -4.09 -0.05
N CYS A 253 -4.71 -5.37 -0.39
CA CYS A 253 -5.50 -5.95 -1.47
C CYS A 253 -7.00 -6.01 -1.18
N SER A 254 -7.38 -6.28 0.07
CA SER A 254 -8.80 -6.22 0.48
C SER A 254 -9.41 -4.85 0.23
N ALA A 255 -8.62 -3.80 0.36
CA ALA A 255 -9.07 -2.44 0.23
C ALA A 255 -9.02 -1.90 -1.20
N THR A 256 -7.94 -2.16 -1.87
CA THR A 256 -7.71 -1.64 -3.22
C THR A 256 -8.41 -2.47 -4.29
N GLY A 257 -8.76 -3.72 -3.98
CA GLY A 257 -9.27 -4.67 -4.95
C GLY A 257 -8.19 -5.20 -5.91
N LEU A 258 -6.92 -4.81 -5.72
CA LEU A 258 -5.80 -5.34 -6.50
C LEU A 258 -5.58 -6.82 -6.18
N ALA A 259 -5.10 -7.56 -7.17
CA ALA A 259 -4.77 -8.97 -7.00
C ALA A 259 -3.65 -9.16 -5.97
N ASN A 260 -3.89 -9.98 -4.95
CA ASN A 260 -2.88 -10.33 -3.95
C ASN A 260 -1.91 -11.36 -4.50
N LYS A 261 -0.64 -10.98 -4.66
CA LYS A 261 0.45 -11.84 -5.12
C LYS A 261 1.20 -12.53 -3.96
N GLY A 262 0.78 -12.27 -2.71
CA GLY A 262 1.38 -12.86 -1.52
C GLY A 262 2.68 -12.21 -1.08
N VAL A 263 3.42 -12.96 -0.27
CA VAL A 263 4.73 -12.56 0.28
C VAL A 263 5.84 -13.26 -0.50
N ILE A 264 6.83 -12.50 -0.96
CA ILE A 264 8.00 -13.04 -1.65
C ILE A 264 9.29 -12.75 -0.87
N SER A 265 10.40 -13.43 -1.23
CA SER A 265 11.68 -13.31 -0.53
C SER A 265 12.33 -11.94 -0.68
N ALA A 266 12.80 -11.38 0.46
CA ALA A 266 13.62 -10.18 0.55
C ALA A 266 15.08 -10.47 1.00
N ASP A 267 15.54 -11.71 0.95
CA ASP A 267 16.86 -12.13 1.50
C ASP A 267 18.06 -11.43 0.85
N ASN A 268 17.87 -10.88 -0.34
CA ASN A 268 18.88 -10.12 -1.04
C ASN A 268 18.72 -8.59 -0.92
N MET A 269 17.84 -8.11 -0.04
CA MET A 269 17.55 -6.68 0.14
C MET A 269 18.37 -6.11 1.30
N THR A 270 19.21 -5.11 1.01
CA THR A 270 20.08 -4.46 2.01
C THR A 270 19.28 -3.93 3.19
N GLY A 271 18.20 -3.19 2.94
CA GLY A 271 17.38 -2.62 4.02
C GLY A 271 16.69 -3.66 4.88
N THR A 272 16.41 -4.86 4.36
CA THR A 272 15.90 -5.99 5.13
C THR A 272 17.01 -6.60 5.98
N ASN A 273 18.17 -6.86 5.38
CA ASN A 273 19.28 -7.55 6.06
C ASN A 273 19.97 -6.73 7.15
N TRP A 274 19.84 -5.41 7.12
CA TRP A 274 20.33 -4.49 8.15
C TRP A 274 19.27 -4.15 9.19
N SER A 275 18.02 -4.60 9.04
CA SER A 275 16.96 -4.30 9.99
C SER A 275 17.15 -5.06 11.29
N THR A 276 16.91 -4.38 12.40
CA THR A 276 16.82 -4.97 13.75
C THR A 276 15.39 -4.92 14.29
N VAL A 277 14.46 -4.42 13.48
CA VAL A 277 13.03 -4.37 13.78
C VAL A 277 12.25 -5.08 12.70
N PRO A 278 11.05 -5.62 12.96
CA PRO A 278 10.21 -6.26 11.95
C PRO A 278 10.02 -5.35 10.74
N VAL A 279 10.30 -5.86 9.54
CA VAL A 279 10.29 -5.08 8.31
C VAL A 279 9.53 -5.79 7.20
N ALA A 280 8.69 -5.05 6.48
CA ALA A 280 8.02 -5.48 5.26
C ALA A 280 8.18 -4.42 4.17
N ILE A 281 8.41 -4.86 2.92
CA ILE A 281 8.36 -4.01 1.74
C ILE A 281 6.99 -4.22 1.11
N LEU A 282 6.22 -3.16 0.93
CA LEU A 282 4.98 -3.19 0.16
C LEU A 282 5.27 -2.72 -1.26
N GLU A 283 5.01 -3.57 -2.24
CA GLU A 283 4.97 -3.28 -3.66
C GLU A 283 3.51 -3.03 -4.04
N MET A 284 3.13 -1.77 -4.15
CA MET A 284 1.74 -1.31 -4.23
C MET A 284 1.02 -1.74 -5.52
N GLY A 285 1.77 -1.99 -6.58
CA GLY A 285 1.28 -2.38 -7.91
C GLY A 285 2.42 -2.37 -8.91
N PHE A 286 2.18 -2.79 -10.13
CA PHE A 286 3.19 -2.80 -11.19
C PHE A 286 3.09 -1.54 -12.06
N MET A 287 4.05 -0.65 -11.98
CA MET A 287 4.15 0.56 -12.81
C MET A 287 4.37 0.26 -14.30
N SER A 288 4.66 -1.00 -14.64
CA SER A 288 4.67 -1.52 -16.03
C SER A 288 3.27 -1.90 -16.54
N ASN A 289 2.29 -2.11 -15.66
CA ASN A 289 0.91 -2.45 -16.01
C ASN A 289 0.04 -1.19 -16.10
N GLN A 290 -0.79 -1.08 -17.12
CA GLN A 290 -1.59 0.12 -17.35
C GLN A 290 -2.57 0.40 -16.21
N PHE A 291 -3.26 -0.62 -15.72
CA PHE A 291 -4.25 -0.44 -14.66
C PHE A 291 -3.56 -0.08 -13.35
N ASP A 292 -2.57 -0.86 -12.93
CA ASP A 292 -1.87 -0.64 -11.66
C ASP A 292 -1.19 0.74 -11.63
N ASP A 293 -0.45 1.08 -12.71
CA ASP A 293 0.26 2.36 -12.83
C ASP A 293 -0.67 3.57 -12.67
N LEU A 294 -1.80 3.57 -13.41
CA LEU A 294 -2.77 4.68 -13.34
C LEU A 294 -3.61 4.65 -12.05
N TYR A 295 -3.64 3.52 -11.34
CA TYR A 295 -4.38 3.37 -10.08
C TYR A 295 -3.61 3.90 -8.88
N ILE A 296 -2.28 3.71 -8.85
CA ILE A 296 -1.43 4.08 -7.72
C ILE A 296 -0.81 5.49 -7.86
N THR A 297 -0.92 6.12 -9.03
CA THR A 297 -0.39 7.46 -9.34
C THR A 297 -1.50 8.51 -9.49
#